data_b64f3605a2bba7f8c2348777b4970b52
#
_entry.id   b64f3605a2bba7f8c2348777b4970b52
#
_cell.length_a   1.000
_cell.length_b   1.000
_cell.length_c   1.000
_cell.angle_alpha   90.00
_cell.angle_beta   90.00
_cell.angle_gamma   90.00
#
_symmetry.space_group_name_H-M   'P 1'
#
loop_
_entity.id
_entity.type
_entity.pdbx_description
1 polymer ?
#
loop_
_entity_poly.entity_id
_entity_poly.type
_entity_poly.pdbx_seq_one_letter_code
_entity_poly.pdbx_strand_id
1 'polypeptide(L)'
;MAKPIITILGLGTTGSSFGLALQRAEAQVEITGHDKLPEAAQEARRLNAVHRVEWNLHAACEGASLIVLAMPLDEVDETLALIAEDLRPNALVFVLSEVLQPAADLLAKHVQGHGHAVVGHPILNGIGGPLTPRADLFDKAVFVVAAGVSTDPSALELASSFVENVGAQPLFMDAAEHDGIIAGVEQLPQLLGLALVHMLAGSPAWFEAQRLAGRAFAQSSDPSRSAQHLFTALRSNRAYLWPRIEQFEAELAAWKRWLMAEPEDQPAASTNAAGAGAEHPLT
;
A
#
# COMPACT_ATOMS: atom_id res chain seq x y z
N MET A 1 27.88 -19.96 8.39
CA MET A 1 26.45 -20.32 8.38
C MET A 1 25.88 -19.92 7.02
N ALA A 2 24.91 -20.67 6.48
CA ALA A 2 24.22 -20.25 5.27
C ALA A 2 23.46 -18.93 5.52
N LYS A 3 23.40 -18.06 4.51
CA LYS A 3 22.63 -16.82 4.62
C LYS A 3 21.13 -17.12 4.69
N PRO A 4 20.34 -16.39 5.50
CA PRO A 4 18.90 -16.50 5.46
C PRO A 4 18.36 -16.19 4.05
N ILE A 5 17.35 -16.95 3.61
CA ILE A 5 16.69 -16.74 2.32
C ILE A 5 15.47 -15.86 2.54
N ILE A 6 15.39 -14.78 1.75
CA ILE A 6 14.21 -13.93 1.62
C ILE A 6 13.63 -14.19 0.23
N THR A 7 12.37 -14.55 0.16
CA THR A 7 11.65 -14.66 -1.11
C THR A 7 10.71 -13.48 -1.28
N ILE A 8 10.79 -12.81 -2.43
CA ILE A 8 9.89 -11.71 -2.81
C ILE A 8 8.98 -12.23 -3.93
N LEU A 9 7.68 -12.28 -3.65
CA LEU A 9 6.64 -12.64 -4.59
C LEU A 9 5.95 -11.35 -5.07
N GLY A 10 5.98 -11.11 -6.38
CA GLY A 10 5.60 -9.84 -6.99
C GLY A 10 6.80 -8.88 -7.08
N LEU A 11 7.34 -8.77 -8.30
CA LEU A 11 8.54 -7.98 -8.60
C LEU A 11 8.21 -6.68 -9.35
N GLY A 12 7.03 -6.13 -9.07
CA GLY A 12 6.65 -4.78 -9.47
C GLY A 12 7.47 -3.71 -8.74
N THR A 13 7.02 -2.46 -8.78
CA THR A 13 7.74 -1.33 -8.15
C THR A 13 8.04 -1.57 -6.67
N THR A 14 7.06 -1.99 -5.87
CA THR A 14 7.22 -2.17 -4.41
C THR A 14 8.16 -3.33 -4.10
N GLY A 15 7.93 -4.52 -4.68
CA GLY A 15 8.75 -5.70 -4.39
C GLY A 15 10.19 -5.54 -4.87
N SER A 16 10.40 -5.01 -6.08
CA SER A 16 11.75 -4.71 -6.57
C SER A 16 12.47 -3.65 -5.73
N SER A 17 11.75 -2.61 -5.28
CA SER A 17 12.34 -1.60 -4.39
C SER A 17 12.71 -2.18 -3.03
N PHE A 18 11.91 -3.11 -2.51
CA PHE A 18 12.22 -3.82 -1.26
C PHE A 18 13.54 -4.59 -1.39
N GLY A 19 13.70 -5.34 -2.47
CA GLY A 19 14.96 -6.04 -2.77
C GLY A 19 16.15 -5.10 -2.94
N LEU A 20 16.00 -4.00 -3.69
CA LEU A 20 17.03 -2.98 -3.89
C LEU A 20 17.43 -2.30 -2.56
N ALA A 21 16.48 -2.00 -1.69
CA ALA A 21 16.75 -1.40 -0.39
C ALA A 21 17.54 -2.35 0.52
N LEU A 22 17.20 -3.64 0.57
CA LEU A 22 17.96 -4.67 1.29
C LEU A 22 19.39 -4.81 0.75
N GLN A 23 19.58 -4.72 -0.57
CA GLN A 23 20.91 -4.73 -1.19
C GLN A 23 21.73 -3.49 -0.77
N ARG A 24 21.10 -2.31 -0.81
CA ARG A 24 21.75 -1.06 -0.37
C ARG A 24 22.15 -1.10 1.10
N ALA A 25 21.34 -1.74 1.95
CA ALA A 25 21.64 -1.93 3.36
C ALA A 25 22.71 -3.02 3.62
N GLU A 26 23.27 -3.63 2.57
CA GLU A 26 24.24 -4.74 2.67
C GLU A 26 23.75 -5.89 3.54
N ALA A 27 22.43 -6.13 3.54
CA ALA A 27 21.81 -7.18 4.33
C ALA A 27 22.43 -8.54 4.01
N GLN A 28 22.85 -9.28 5.05
CA GLN A 28 23.51 -10.59 4.89
C GLN A 28 22.47 -11.69 4.59
N VAL A 29 21.75 -11.55 3.50
CA VAL A 29 20.64 -12.43 3.06
C VAL A 29 20.84 -12.87 1.62
N GLU A 30 20.17 -13.95 1.22
CA GLU A 30 19.97 -14.32 -0.16
C GLU A 30 18.55 -13.95 -0.58
N ILE A 31 18.40 -13.15 -1.64
CA ILE A 31 17.10 -12.68 -2.13
C ILE A 31 16.72 -13.48 -3.37
N THR A 32 15.66 -14.28 -3.25
CA THR A 32 15.01 -14.96 -4.37
C THR A 32 13.79 -14.15 -4.79
N GLY A 33 13.58 -13.99 -6.08
CA GLY A 33 12.41 -13.31 -6.62
C GLY A 33 11.56 -14.24 -7.46
N HIS A 34 10.24 -14.10 -7.38
CA HIS A 34 9.28 -14.74 -8.28
C HIS A 34 8.23 -13.73 -8.71
N ASP A 35 7.88 -13.76 -9.98
CA ASP A 35 6.76 -13.01 -10.56
C ASP A 35 6.12 -13.83 -11.67
N LYS A 36 4.80 -13.77 -11.78
CA LYS A 36 4.04 -14.43 -12.86
C LYS A 36 4.32 -13.81 -14.23
N LEU A 37 4.76 -12.54 -14.26
CA LEU A 37 5.14 -11.82 -15.46
C LEU A 37 6.65 -11.93 -15.68
N PRO A 38 7.10 -12.65 -16.72
CA PRO A 38 8.53 -12.83 -17.00
C PRO A 38 9.30 -11.52 -17.14
N GLU A 39 8.67 -10.49 -17.69
CA GLU A 39 9.27 -9.17 -17.90
C GLU A 39 9.60 -8.50 -16.56
N ALA A 40 8.69 -8.58 -15.57
CA ALA A 40 8.92 -8.03 -14.24
C ALA A 40 10.08 -8.75 -13.53
N ALA A 41 10.11 -10.09 -13.61
CA ALA A 41 11.19 -10.88 -13.03
C ALA A 41 12.55 -10.61 -13.67
N GLN A 42 12.61 -10.48 -14.99
CA GLN A 42 13.83 -10.13 -15.72
C GLN A 42 14.32 -8.72 -15.39
N GLU A 43 13.40 -7.76 -15.31
CA GLU A 43 13.73 -6.38 -14.94
C GLU A 43 14.26 -6.30 -13.49
N ALA A 44 13.61 -6.95 -12.54
CA ALA A 44 14.10 -7.03 -11.15
C ALA A 44 15.51 -7.63 -11.07
N ARG A 45 15.78 -8.67 -11.86
CA ARG A 45 17.12 -9.27 -11.97
C ARG A 45 18.14 -8.32 -12.59
N ARG A 46 17.75 -7.59 -13.65
CA ARG A 46 18.60 -6.60 -14.34
C ARG A 46 18.97 -5.44 -13.40
N LEU A 47 18.04 -5.00 -12.58
CA LEU A 47 18.23 -3.96 -11.57
C LEU A 47 19.03 -4.43 -10.35
N ASN A 48 19.34 -5.72 -10.25
CA ASN A 48 19.90 -6.36 -9.06
C ASN A 48 18.99 -6.26 -7.83
N ALA A 49 17.68 -6.18 -8.00
CA ALA A 49 16.73 -6.23 -6.90
C ALA A 49 16.70 -7.61 -6.23
N VAL A 50 17.02 -8.65 -6.98
CA VAL A 50 17.09 -10.04 -6.49
C VAL A 50 18.41 -10.71 -6.90
N HIS A 51 18.90 -11.64 -6.09
CA HIS A 51 20.11 -12.41 -6.40
C HIS A 51 19.82 -13.47 -7.46
N ARG A 52 18.64 -14.10 -7.41
CA ARG A 52 18.15 -15.06 -8.39
C ARG A 52 16.66 -14.92 -8.62
N VAL A 53 16.22 -15.30 -9.81
CA VAL A 53 14.79 -15.47 -10.15
C VAL A 53 14.48 -16.96 -10.14
N GLU A 54 13.40 -17.33 -9.47
CA GLU A 54 12.88 -18.68 -9.47
C GLU A 54 11.50 -18.69 -10.16
N TRP A 55 11.38 -19.49 -11.20
CA TRP A 55 10.18 -19.53 -12.04
C TRP A 55 9.07 -20.41 -11.47
N ASN A 56 9.44 -21.38 -10.64
CA ASN A 56 8.48 -22.21 -9.95
C ASN A 56 8.17 -21.60 -8.59
N LEU A 57 6.90 -21.28 -8.34
CA LEU A 57 6.44 -20.62 -7.12
C LEU A 57 6.79 -21.42 -5.86
N HIS A 58 6.56 -22.74 -5.87
CA HIS A 58 6.87 -23.64 -4.75
C HIS A 58 8.36 -23.64 -4.44
N ALA A 59 9.20 -23.82 -5.48
CA ALA A 59 10.66 -23.78 -5.34
C ALA A 59 11.17 -22.41 -4.87
N ALA A 60 10.49 -21.31 -5.20
CA ALA A 60 10.84 -19.98 -4.73
C ALA A 60 10.64 -19.84 -3.21
N CYS A 61 9.65 -20.51 -2.66
CA CYS A 61 9.31 -20.46 -1.22
C CYS A 61 10.08 -21.47 -0.38
N GLU A 62 10.66 -22.51 -1.01
CA GLU A 62 11.37 -23.57 -0.30
C GLU A 62 12.56 -23.03 0.51
N GLY A 63 12.57 -23.31 1.78
CA GLY A 63 13.65 -22.89 2.69
C GLY A 63 13.68 -21.41 3.05
N ALA A 64 12.75 -20.59 2.56
CA ALA A 64 12.67 -19.18 2.86
C ALA A 64 12.43 -18.92 4.37
N SER A 65 13.15 -17.95 4.93
CA SER A 65 12.95 -17.48 6.32
C SER A 65 11.92 -16.36 6.37
N LEU A 66 11.86 -15.58 5.30
CA LEU A 66 10.89 -14.52 5.09
C LEU A 66 10.34 -14.64 3.66
N ILE A 67 9.02 -14.57 3.54
CA ILE A 67 8.32 -14.49 2.26
C ILE A 67 7.55 -13.18 2.25
N VAL A 68 7.94 -12.27 1.36
CA VAL A 68 7.29 -10.97 1.15
C VAL A 68 6.35 -11.09 -0.04
N LEU A 69 5.05 -10.85 0.17
CA LEU A 69 4.08 -10.75 -0.91
C LEU A 69 3.84 -9.28 -1.23
N ALA A 70 4.30 -8.84 -2.39
CA ALA A 70 4.19 -7.46 -2.90
C ALA A 70 3.35 -7.44 -4.19
N MET A 71 2.13 -7.97 -4.12
CA MET A 71 1.21 -8.13 -5.22
C MET A 71 -0.18 -7.62 -4.85
N PRO A 72 -1.09 -7.40 -5.83
CA PRO A 72 -2.46 -7.03 -5.56
C PRO A 72 -3.18 -8.01 -4.63
N LEU A 73 -4.08 -7.50 -3.78
CA LEU A 73 -4.74 -8.30 -2.74
C LEU A 73 -5.59 -9.45 -3.32
N ASP A 74 -6.16 -9.29 -4.50
CA ASP A 74 -6.91 -10.33 -5.22
C ASP A 74 -6.04 -11.51 -5.67
N GLU A 75 -4.73 -11.33 -5.79
CA GLU A 75 -3.77 -12.39 -6.11
C GLU A 75 -3.20 -13.07 -4.86
N VAL A 76 -3.29 -12.41 -3.70
CA VAL A 76 -2.73 -12.91 -2.43
C VAL A 76 -3.43 -14.19 -1.98
N ASP A 77 -4.77 -14.28 -2.09
CA ASP A 77 -5.55 -15.46 -1.63
C ASP A 77 -5.11 -16.74 -2.35
N GLU A 78 -5.03 -16.70 -3.69
CA GLU A 78 -4.61 -17.85 -4.50
C GLU A 78 -3.13 -18.19 -4.23
N THR A 79 -2.26 -17.18 -4.16
CA THR A 79 -0.83 -17.39 -3.91
C THR A 79 -0.60 -18.04 -2.55
N LEU A 80 -1.24 -17.55 -1.49
CA LEU A 80 -1.12 -18.13 -0.15
C LEU A 80 -1.65 -19.57 -0.11
N ALA A 81 -2.76 -19.87 -0.79
CA ALA A 81 -3.29 -21.23 -0.88
C ALA A 81 -2.31 -22.22 -1.53
N LEU A 82 -1.55 -21.74 -2.53
CA LEU A 82 -0.56 -22.57 -3.24
C LEU A 82 0.69 -22.84 -2.41
N ILE A 83 1.16 -21.85 -1.63
CA ILE A 83 2.46 -21.95 -0.91
C ILE A 83 2.33 -22.41 0.54
N ALA A 84 1.13 -22.54 1.08
CA ALA A 84 0.91 -22.83 2.50
C ALA A 84 1.69 -24.05 3.01
N GLU A 85 1.72 -25.12 2.20
CA GLU A 85 2.41 -26.38 2.54
C GLU A 85 3.94 -26.30 2.35
N ASP A 86 4.44 -25.31 1.61
CA ASP A 86 5.88 -25.10 1.36
C ASP A 86 6.56 -24.28 2.48
N LEU A 87 5.75 -23.68 3.36
CA LEU A 87 6.25 -22.82 4.42
C LEU A 87 7.05 -23.65 5.43
N ARG A 88 8.31 -23.27 5.65
CA ARG A 88 9.08 -23.90 6.73
C ARG A 88 8.52 -23.48 8.09
N PRO A 89 8.65 -24.32 9.12
CA PRO A 89 8.32 -23.93 10.49
C PRO A 89 9.01 -22.61 10.87
N ASN A 90 8.25 -21.68 11.46
CA ASN A 90 8.72 -20.34 11.86
C ASN A 90 9.12 -19.42 10.68
N ALA A 91 8.76 -19.72 9.44
CA ALA A 91 8.85 -18.75 8.37
C ALA A 91 7.94 -17.55 8.65
N LEU A 92 8.42 -16.34 8.34
CA LEU A 92 7.61 -15.15 8.39
C LEU A 92 7.00 -14.89 7.01
N VAL A 93 5.68 -14.84 6.93
CA VAL A 93 4.94 -14.39 5.74
C VAL A 93 4.52 -12.96 5.95
N PHE A 94 5.02 -12.06 5.13
CA PHE A 94 4.79 -10.62 5.22
C PHE A 94 4.06 -10.12 3.98
N VAL A 95 2.77 -9.82 4.12
CA VAL A 95 1.95 -9.27 3.03
C VAL A 95 2.01 -7.75 3.05
N LEU A 96 2.42 -7.16 1.94
CA LEU A 96 2.39 -5.72 1.71
C LEU A 96 1.06 -5.35 1.05
N SER A 97 0.24 -4.56 1.73
CA SER A 97 -1.10 -4.20 1.25
C SER A 97 -1.49 -2.80 1.70
N GLU A 98 -2.28 -2.11 0.88
CA GLU A 98 -2.89 -0.81 1.21
C GLU A 98 -4.04 -0.94 2.22
N VAL A 99 -4.61 -2.13 2.37
CA VAL A 99 -5.65 -2.47 3.33
C VAL A 99 -5.20 -3.68 4.14
N LEU A 100 -5.11 -3.53 5.44
CA LEU A 100 -4.44 -4.50 6.29
C LEU A 100 -5.38 -5.60 6.81
N GLN A 101 -6.62 -5.26 7.18
CA GLN A 101 -7.55 -6.25 7.74
C GLN A 101 -7.88 -7.37 6.75
N PRO A 102 -8.25 -7.10 5.48
CA PRO A 102 -8.47 -8.16 4.50
C PRO A 102 -7.22 -9.03 4.25
N ALA A 103 -6.03 -8.43 4.25
CA ALA A 103 -4.77 -9.17 4.09
C ALA A 103 -4.47 -10.04 5.32
N ALA A 104 -4.75 -9.54 6.53
CA ALA A 104 -4.62 -10.30 7.77
C ALA A 104 -5.58 -11.49 7.82
N ASP A 105 -6.83 -11.31 7.35
CA ASP A 105 -7.81 -12.39 7.25
C ASP A 105 -7.36 -13.51 6.30
N LEU A 106 -6.73 -13.15 5.16
CA LEU A 106 -6.15 -14.12 4.23
C LEU A 106 -4.97 -14.88 4.85
N LEU A 107 -4.09 -14.18 5.55
CA LEU A 107 -2.99 -14.82 6.28
C LEU A 107 -3.51 -15.77 7.37
N ALA A 108 -4.55 -15.37 8.12
CA ALA A 108 -5.17 -16.22 9.12
C ALA A 108 -5.78 -17.49 8.49
N LYS A 109 -6.35 -17.37 7.30
CA LYS A 109 -6.96 -18.50 6.56
C LYS A 109 -5.91 -19.52 6.10
N HIS A 110 -4.74 -19.08 5.62
CA HIS A 110 -3.79 -19.97 4.91
C HIS A 110 -2.49 -20.25 5.69
N VAL A 111 -2.04 -19.35 6.56
CA VAL A 111 -0.71 -19.45 7.21
C VAL A 111 -0.81 -19.97 8.64
N GLN A 112 -2.01 -19.98 9.25
CA GLN A 112 -2.18 -20.45 10.62
C GLN A 112 -1.70 -21.89 10.80
N GLY A 113 -0.74 -22.10 11.71
CA GLY A 113 -0.14 -23.40 11.97
C GLY A 113 1.05 -23.76 11.07
N HIS A 114 1.36 -22.96 10.06
CA HIS A 114 2.49 -23.18 9.14
C HIS A 114 3.66 -22.20 9.36
N GLY A 115 3.39 -21.01 9.88
CA GLY A 115 4.40 -19.96 10.08
C GLY A 115 3.84 -18.77 10.85
N HIS A 116 4.56 -17.66 10.83
CA HIS A 116 4.13 -16.39 11.39
C HIS A 116 3.58 -15.47 10.28
N ALA A 117 2.61 -14.64 10.64
CA ALA A 117 1.88 -13.80 9.72
C ALA A 117 1.97 -12.33 10.15
N VAL A 118 2.42 -11.46 9.25
CA VAL A 118 2.46 -10.01 9.45
C VAL A 118 1.97 -9.33 8.20
N VAL A 119 1.22 -8.25 8.37
CA VAL A 119 0.78 -7.37 7.28
C VAL A 119 1.42 -6.00 7.44
N GLY A 120 1.67 -5.31 6.32
CA GLY A 120 2.23 -3.98 6.39
C GLY A 120 1.89 -3.10 5.20
N HIS A 121 1.90 -1.79 5.45
CA HIS A 121 1.63 -0.77 4.45
C HIS A 121 2.70 0.32 4.49
N PRO A 122 3.56 0.42 3.46
CA PRO A 122 4.46 1.54 3.31
C PRO A 122 3.70 2.79 2.85
N ILE A 123 3.69 3.84 3.66
CA ILE A 123 3.07 5.11 3.33
C ILE A 123 4.05 5.95 2.51
N LEU A 124 3.89 5.92 1.20
CA LEU A 124 4.80 6.56 0.24
C LEU A 124 4.40 8.01 -0.02
N ASN A 125 4.52 8.85 0.99
CA ASN A 125 4.15 10.27 0.91
C ASN A 125 5.18 11.08 0.10
N GLY A 126 4.70 12.04 -0.69
CA GLY A 126 5.53 13.03 -1.38
C GLY A 126 6.28 12.52 -2.62
N ILE A 127 6.04 11.31 -3.06
CA ILE A 127 6.63 10.79 -4.31
C ILE A 127 5.74 11.19 -5.47
N GLY A 128 6.08 12.29 -6.12
CA GLY A 128 5.41 12.72 -7.36
C GLY A 128 5.90 11.93 -8.58
N GLY A 129 5.01 11.74 -9.56
CA GLY A 129 5.33 11.06 -10.82
C GLY A 129 5.20 9.54 -10.77
N PRO A 130 5.54 8.84 -11.87
CA PRO A 130 5.41 7.40 -11.95
C PRO A 130 6.34 6.72 -10.96
N LEU A 131 5.79 5.80 -10.17
CA LEU A 131 6.56 4.97 -9.25
C LEU A 131 7.40 3.97 -10.05
N THR A 132 8.72 4.06 -9.92
CA THR A 132 9.67 3.10 -10.51
C THR A 132 10.46 2.41 -9.42
N PRO A 133 10.96 1.18 -9.65
CA PRO A 133 11.81 0.48 -8.68
C PRO A 133 13.06 1.30 -8.33
N ARG A 134 13.29 1.53 -7.03
CA ARG A 134 14.44 2.29 -6.51
C ARG A 134 14.78 1.89 -5.08
N ALA A 135 16.05 1.94 -4.73
CA ALA A 135 16.56 1.49 -3.43
C ALA A 135 16.16 2.41 -2.25
N ASP A 136 15.80 3.65 -2.52
CA ASP A 136 15.45 4.68 -1.55
C ASP A 136 13.93 4.96 -1.49
N LEU A 137 13.11 4.07 -2.07
CA LEU A 137 11.66 4.24 -2.13
C LEU A 137 11.02 4.40 -0.74
N PHE A 138 11.57 3.69 0.24
CA PHE A 138 11.04 3.64 1.59
C PHE A 138 11.76 4.56 2.58
N ASP A 139 12.77 5.32 2.13
CA ASP A 139 13.56 6.16 3.01
C ASP A 139 12.69 7.13 3.80
N LYS A 140 12.75 6.99 5.14
CA LYS A 140 11.96 7.78 6.10
C LYS A 140 10.44 7.64 5.97
N ALA A 141 9.94 6.75 5.11
CA ALA A 141 8.51 6.48 5.02
C ALA A 141 8.00 5.87 6.33
N VAL A 142 6.81 6.26 6.75
CA VAL A 142 6.10 5.52 7.78
C VAL A 142 5.68 4.18 7.17
N PHE A 143 5.97 3.11 7.89
CA PHE A 143 5.61 1.77 7.46
C PHE A 143 4.74 1.14 8.56
N VAL A 144 3.43 1.11 8.31
CA VAL A 144 2.51 0.49 9.26
C VAL A 144 2.73 -1.02 9.27
N VAL A 145 2.82 -1.59 10.46
CA VAL A 145 3.00 -3.04 10.69
C VAL A 145 1.92 -3.51 11.64
N ALA A 146 1.16 -4.51 11.22
CA ALA A 146 0.15 -5.14 12.06
C ALA A 146 0.39 -6.65 12.17
N ALA A 147 0.21 -7.16 13.38
CA ALA A 147 0.30 -8.59 13.66
C ALA A 147 -0.88 -9.34 13.04
N GLY A 148 -0.62 -10.51 12.47
CA GLY A 148 -1.67 -11.49 12.20
C GLY A 148 -2.13 -12.19 13.47
N VAL A 149 -3.19 -12.96 13.37
CA VAL A 149 -3.70 -13.79 14.47
C VAL A 149 -2.61 -14.79 14.86
N SER A 150 -2.32 -14.91 16.15
CA SER A 150 -1.30 -15.82 16.70
C SER A 150 0.15 -15.54 16.27
N THR A 151 0.47 -14.29 15.91
CA THR A 151 1.85 -13.90 15.58
C THR A 151 2.69 -13.83 16.87
N ASP A 152 3.83 -14.53 16.88
CA ASP A 152 4.79 -14.47 17.97
C ASP A 152 5.46 -13.07 18.01
N PRO A 153 5.73 -12.51 19.21
CA PRO A 153 6.43 -11.22 19.32
C PRO A 153 7.76 -11.16 18.56
N SER A 154 8.50 -12.28 18.51
CA SER A 154 9.76 -12.35 17.75
C SER A 154 9.57 -12.17 16.25
N ALA A 155 8.44 -12.57 15.70
CA ALA A 155 8.11 -12.35 14.29
C ALA A 155 7.81 -10.89 14.01
N LEU A 156 7.19 -10.16 14.95
CA LEU A 156 7.01 -8.71 14.84
C LEU A 156 8.34 -7.96 14.94
N GLU A 157 9.23 -8.37 15.85
CA GLU A 157 10.58 -7.82 15.93
C GLU A 157 11.35 -8.04 14.62
N LEU A 158 11.23 -9.23 14.03
CA LEU A 158 11.83 -9.53 12.73
C LEU A 158 11.25 -8.64 11.63
N ALA A 159 9.93 -8.50 11.54
CA ALA A 159 9.27 -7.62 10.58
C ALA A 159 9.72 -6.15 10.76
N SER A 160 9.79 -5.67 12.01
CA SER A 160 10.29 -4.33 12.32
C SER A 160 11.72 -4.14 11.84
N SER A 161 12.59 -5.10 12.12
CA SER A 161 13.99 -5.08 11.67
C SER A 161 14.10 -5.02 10.13
N PHE A 162 13.24 -5.75 9.41
CA PHE A 162 13.21 -5.65 7.94
C PHE A 162 12.73 -4.29 7.45
N VAL A 163 11.72 -3.72 8.09
CA VAL A 163 11.22 -2.37 7.77
C VAL A 163 12.31 -1.32 8.00
N GLU A 164 13.06 -1.41 9.09
CA GLU A 164 14.19 -0.52 9.38
C GLU A 164 15.33 -0.69 8.37
N ASN A 165 15.64 -1.94 7.98
CA ASN A 165 16.69 -2.24 7.00
C ASN A 165 16.37 -1.69 5.60
N VAL A 166 15.11 -1.52 5.24
CA VAL A 166 14.74 -0.86 3.97
C VAL A 166 14.69 0.68 4.08
N GLY A 167 15.02 1.24 5.24
CA GLY A 167 15.11 2.68 5.47
C GLY A 167 13.82 3.33 5.96
N ALA A 168 12.78 2.53 6.24
CA ALA A 168 11.49 3.00 6.71
C ALA A 168 11.41 3.05 8.24
N GLN A 169 10.38 3.72 8.75
CA GLN A 169 10.09 3.84 10.18
C GLN A 169 8.86 2.98 10.53
N PRO A 170 9.01 1.88 11.29
CA PRO A 170 7.88 1.04 11.64
C PRO A 170 6.92 1.76 12.59
N LEU A 171 5.63 1.67 12.28
CA LEU A 171 4.52 2.12 13.11
C LEU A 171 3.60 0.92 13.37
N PHE A 172 3.55 0.47 14.63
CA PHE A 172 2.65 -0.62 15.00
C PHE A 172 1.25 -0.12 15.20
N MET A 173 0.29 -0.74 14.52
CA MET A 173 -1.12 -0.36 14.57
C MET A 173 -1.99 -1.60 14.37
N ASP A 174 -3.20 -1.60 14.93
CA ASP A 174 -4.22 -2.60 14.62
C ASP A 174 -4.66 -2.47 13.15
N ALA A 175 -4.89 -3.60 12.47
CA ALA A 175 -5.23 -3.61 11.05
C ALA A 175 -6.55 -2.89 10.76
N ALA A 176 -7.56 -3.07 11.62
CA ALA A 176 -8.87 -2.43 11.45
C ALA A 176 -8.78 -0.92 11.76
N GLU A 177 -8.00 -0.51 12.76
CA GLU A 177 -7.73 0.90 13.04
C GLU A 177 -7.04 1.58 11.86
N HIS A 178 -6.01 0.96 11.30
CA HIS A 178 -5.33 1.41 10.08
C HIS A 178 -6.32 1.63 8.94
N ASP A 179 -7.14 0.63 8.63
CA ASP A 179 -8.05 0.65 7.50
C ASP A 179 -9.14 1.73 7.66
N GLY A 180 -9.58 1.97 8.91
CA GLY A 180 -10.47 3.08 9.23
C GLY A 180 -9.87 4.47 9.00
N ILE A 181 -8.56 4.63 9.26
CA ILE A 181 -7.82 5.88 9.01
C ILE A 181 -7.60 6.06 7.51
N ILE A 182 -7.06 5.03 6.83
CA ILE A 182 -6.76 5.05 5.38
C ILE A 182 -8.02 5.33 4.54
N ALA A 183 -9.18 4.82 4.96
CA ALA A 183 -10.45 5.14 4.30
C ALA A 183 -10.71 6.65 4.20
N GLY A 184 -10.34 7.41 5.24
CA GLY A 184 -10.56 8.86 5.27
C GLY A 184 -9.44 9.67 4.62
N VAL A 185 -8.17 9.32 4.89
CA VAL A 185 -7.04 10.18 4.52
C VAL A 185 -6.45 9.86 3.14
N GLU A 186 -6.73 8.68 2.60
CA GLU A 186 -6.19 8.26 1.31
C GLU A 186 -7.28 7.80 0.33
N GLN A 187 -8.15 6.86 0.72
CA GLN A 187 -9.10 6.27 -0.21
C GLN A 187 -10.24 7.21 -0.61
N LEU A 188 -10.80 7.97 0.35
CA LEU A 188 -11.82 8.95 0.04
C LEU A 188 -11.30 10.04 -0.91
N PRO A 189 -10.14 10.69 -0.68
CA PRO A 189 -9.56 11.63 -1.64
C PRO A 189 -9.35 11.05 -3.04
N GLN A 190 -8.87 9.81 -3.14
CA GLN A 190 -8.69 9.12 -4.43
C GLN A 190 -10.02 8.89 -5.15
N LEU A 191 -11.03 8.42 -4.41
CA LEU A 191 -12.39 8.23 -4.96
C LEU A 191 -12.99 9.54 -5.45
N LEU A 192 -12.82 10.63 -4.67
CA LEU A 192 -13.30 11.97 -5.04
C LEU A 192 -12.59 12.49 -6.30
N GLY A 193 -11.30 12.27 -6.42
CA GLY A 193 -10.53 12.61 -7.63
C GLY A 193 -11.07 11.88 -8.87
N LEU A 194 -11.32 10.56 -8.75
CA LEU A 194 -11.94 9.77 -9.82
C LEU A 194 -13.34 10.27 -10.17
N ALA A 195 -14.18 10.54 -9.16
CA ALA A 195 -15.53 11.05 -9.38
C ALA A 195 -15.52 12.42 -10.06
N LEU A 196 -14.60 13.32 -9.68
CA LEU A 196 -14.41 14.62 -10.30
C LEU A 196 -14.04 14.49 -11.79
N VAL A 197 -13.07 13.65 -12.10
CA VAL A 197 -12.66 13.40 -13.50
C VAL A 197 -13.81 12.81 -14.30
N HIS A 198 -14.49 11.79 -13.76
CA HIS A 198 -15.61 11.13 -14.44
C HIS A 198 -16.77 12.09 -14.72
N MET A 199 -17.12 12.93 -13.74
CA MET A 199 -18.17 13.96 -13.88
C MET A 199 -17.83 14.94 -14.99
N LEU A 200 -16.60 15.44 -15.03
CA LEU A 200 -16.17 16.42 -16.03
C LEU A 200 -15.99 15.79 -17.42
N ALA A 201 -15.46 14.57 -17.48
CA ALA A 201 -15.27 13.85 -18.75
C ALA A 201 -16.60 13.54 -19.46
N GLY A 202 -17.71 13.43 -18.71
CA GLY A 202 -19.05 13.32 -19.26
C GLY A 202 -19.65 14.63 -19.80
N SER A 203 -18.96 15.76 -19.61
CA SER A 203 -19.44 17.07 -20.07
C SER A 203 -19.09 17.33 -21.56
N PRO A 204 -19.98 17.96 -22.35
CA PRO A 204 -19.64 18.43 -23.70
C PRO A 204 -18.46 19.40 -23.74
N ALA A 205 -18.19 20.11 -22.65
CA ALA A 205 -17.09 21.06 -22.51
C ALA A 205 -15.78 20.43 -22.03
N TRP A 206 -15.62 19.09 -22.06
CA TRP A 206 -14.44 18.42 -21.53
C TRP A 206 -13.12 18.88 -22.18
N PHE A 207 -13.12 19.09 -23.50
CA PHE A 207 -11.94 19.56 -24.22
C PHE A 207 -11.45 20.94 -23.73
N GLU A 208 -12.40 21.86 -23.55
CA GLU A 208 -12.11 23.18 -22.99
C GLU A 208 -11.71 23.12 -21.54
N ALA A 209 -12.39 22.27 -20.74
CA ALA A 209 -12.08 22.06 -19.33
C ALA A 209 -10.64 21.57 -19.13
N GLN A 210 -10.16 20.64 -19.94
CA GLN A 210 -8.77 20.18 -19.89
C GLN A 210 -7.75 21.31 -20.14
N ARG A 211 -8.05 22.25 -21.03
CA ARG A 211 -7.18 23.41 -21.32
C ARG A 211 -7.16 24.45 -20.21
N LEU A 212 -8.24 24.52 -19.44
CA LEU A 212 -8.40 25.44 -18.30
C LEU A 212 -8.02 24.79 -16.96
N ALA A 213 -7.81 23.48 -16.96
CA ALA A 213 -7.44 22.72 -15.77
C ALA A 213 -6.09 23.20 -15.21
N GLY A 214 -6.13 23.78 -14.01
CA GLY A 214 -4.97 24.28 -13.32
C GLY A 214 -4.45 23.30 -12.26
N ARG A 215 -3.56 23.81 -11.39
CA ARG A 215 -2.91 23.05 -10.33
C ARG A 215 -3.90 22.34 -9.39
N ALA A 216 -4.98 23.00 -9.00
CA ALA A 216 -6.00 22.42 -8.11
C ALA A 216 -6.61 21.15 -8.71
N PHE A 217 -6.99 21.19 -10.00
CA PHE A 217 -7.51 20.01 -10.68
C PHE A 217 -6.46 18.89 -10.76
N ALA A 218 -5.23 19.21 -11.16
CA ALA A 218 -4.15 18.24 -11.29
C ALA A 218 -3.85 17.53 -9.95
N GLN A 219 -3.84 18.26 -8.84
CA GLN A 219 -3.62 17.69 -7.50
C GLN A 219 -4.78 16.78 -7.04
N SER A 220 -6.02 17.11 -7.43
CA SER A 220 -7.21 16.33 -7.04
C SER A 220 -7.47 15.13 -7.93
N SER A 221 -6.88 15.07 -9.13
CA SER A 221 -7.18 14.08 -10.16
C SER A 221 -5.96 13.27 -10.62
N ASP A 222 -4.93 13.16 -9.78
CA ASP A 222 -3.68 12.48 -10.13
C ASP A 222 -3.93 10.99 -10.47
N PRO A 223 -3.68 10.56 -11.72
CA PRO A 223 -3.88 9.19 -12.17
C PRO A 223 -2.70 8.27 -11.85
N SER A 224 -1.84 8.62 -10.89
CA SER A 224 -0.56 7.93 -10.62
C SER A 224 -0.69 6.45 -10.26
N ARG A 225 -1.91 5.96 -9.98
CA ARG A 225 -2.18 4.55 -9.67
C ARG A 225 -2.94 3.84 -10.79
N SER A 226 -2.64 2.54 -10.96
CA SER A 226 -3.47 1.66 -11.79
C SER A 226 -4.91 1.64 -11.26
N ALA A 227 -5.86 2.02 -12.12
CA ALA A 227 -7.28 2.06 -11.74
C ALA A 227 -7.79 0.71 -11.18
N GLN A 228 -7.29 -0.40 -11.70
CA GLN A 228 -7.72 -1.73 -11.25
C GLN A 228 -7.28 -2.02 -9.81
N HIS A 229 -6.04 -1.73 -9.43
CA HIS A 229 -5.55 -1.92 -8.05
C HIS A 229 -6.30 -1.02 -7.07
N LEU A 230 -6.57 0.22 -7.47
CA LEU A 230 -7.36 1.14 -6.67
C LEU A 230 -8.79 0.60 -6.43
N PHE A 231 -9.47 0.10 -7.45
CA PHE A 231 -10.81 -0.46 -7.29
C PHE A 231 -10.84 -1.68 -6.36
N THR A 232 -9.85 -2.55 -6.42
CA THR A 232 -9.71 -3.69 -5.51
C THR A 232 -9.56 -3.19 -4.06
N ALA A 233 -8.66 -2.23 -3.80
CA ALA A 233 -8.45 -1.67 -2.47
C ALA A 233 -9.72 -0.98 -1.91
N LEU A 234 -10.38 -0.13 -2.71
CA LEU A 234 -11.62 0.54 -2.31
C LEU A 234 -12.74 -0.45 -1.95
N ARG A 235 -12.90 -1.51 -2.77
CA ARG A 235 -13.92 -2.54 -2.51
C ARG A 235 -13.60 -3.39 -1.28
N SER A 236 -12.35 -3.72 -1.06
CA SER A 236 -11.91 -4.50 0.10
C SER A 236 -12.12 -3.72 1.40
N ASN A 237 -11.97 -2.40 1.36
CA ASN A 237 -12.15 -1.51 2.53
C ASN A 237 -13.54 -0.85 2.60
N ARG A 238 -14.53 -1.35 1.86
CA ARG A 238 -15.86 -0.71 1.75
C ARG A 238 -16.55 -0.47 3.09
N ALA A 239 -16.30 -1.32 4.08
CA ALA A 239 -16.95 -1.20 5.40
C ALA A 239 -16.53 0.10 6.12
N TYR A 240 -15.29 0.53 5.96
CA TYR A 240 -14.79 1.78 6.54
C TYR A 240 -14.95 2.97 5.58
N LEU A 241 -14.89 2.73 4.27
CA LEU A 241 -15.00 3.80 3.27
C LEU A 241 -16.43 4.32 3.14
N TRP A 242 -17.44 3.46 3.23
CA TRP A 242 -18.85 3.86 3.08
C TRP A 242 -19.29 4.95 4.06
N PRO A 243 -19.05 4.83 5.39
CA PRO A 243 -19.38 5.90 6.32
C PRO A 243 -18.64 7.22 6.06
N ARG A 244 -17.43 7.16 5.48
CA ARG A 244 -16.68 8.36 5.11
C ARG A 244 -17.30 9.07 3.92
N ILE A 245 -17.83 8.32 2.95
CA ILE A 245 -18.59 8.89 1.83
C ILE A 245 -19.85 9.61 2.35
N GLU A 246 -20.62 8.97 3.23
CA GLU A 246 -21.82 9.57 3.82
C GLU A 246 -21.52 10.86 4.60
N GLN A 247 -20.42 10.86 5.39
CA GLN A 247 -19.95 12.06 6.08
C GLN A 247 -19.59 13.17 5.09
N PHE A 248 -18.88 12.84 4.00
CA PHE A 248 -18.50 13.80 2.97
C PHE A 248 -19.72 14.36 2.22
N GLU A 249 -20.72 13.54 1.92
CA GLU A 249 -21.98 14.00 1.31
C GLU A 249 -22.71 15.00 2.22
N ALA A 250 -22.73 14.77 3.53
CA ALA A 250 -23.31 15.69 4.50
C ALA A 250 -22.55 17.03 4.54
N GLU A 251 -21.22 17.01 4.47
CA GLU A 251 -20.38 18.20 4.39
C GLU A 251 -20.63 18.96 3.08
N LEU A 252 -20.69 18.28 1.94
CA LEU A 252 -21.05 18.91 0.66
C LEU A 252 -22.43 19.57 0.71
N ALA A 253 -23.40 18.94 1.35
CA ALA A 253 -24.74 19.54 1.53
C ALA A 253 -24.67 20.81 2.39
N ALA A 254 -23.80 20.85 3.41
CA ALA A 254 -23.57 22.05 4.22
C ALA A 254 -22.94 23.18 3.38
N TRP A 255 -21.91 22.86 2.60
CA TRP A 255 -21.28 23.83 1.68
C TRP A 255 -22.25 24.36 0.63
N LYS A 256 -23.14 23.53 0.08
CA LYS A 256 -24.19 23.97 -0.86
C LYS A 256 -25.14 24.96 -0.20
N ARG A 257 -25.57 24.73 1.07
CA ARG A 257 -26.42 25.70 1.79
C ARG A 257 -25.69 27.01 2.03
N TRP A 258 -24.41 26.95 2.44
CA TRP A 258 -23.61 28.15 2.66
C TRP A 258 -23.44 29.01 1.39
N LEU A 259 -23.20 28.38 0.24
CA LEU A 259 -23.08 29.11 -1.05
C LEU A 259 -24.37 29.85 -1.43
N MET A 260 -25.53 29.46 -0.89
CA MET A 260 -26.84 30.09 -1.14
C MET A 260 -27.26 31.06 -0.03
N ALA A 261 -26.54 31.09 1.08
CA ALA A 261 -26.81 31.98 2.21
C ALA A 261 -26.25 33.40 1.97
N GLU A 262 -26.77 34.40 2.72
CA GLU A 262 -26.20 35.75 2.71
C GLU A 262 -24.77 35.73 3.28
N PRO A 263 -23.91 36.70 2.90
CA PRO A 263 -22.44 36.67 3.19
C PRO A 263 -22.02 36.61 4.65
N GLU A 264 -22.94 36.81 5.60
CA GLU A 264 -22.62 36.85 7.05
C GLU A 264 -22.57 35.48 7.72
N ASP A 265 -23.09 34.43 7.08
CA ASP A 265 -23.16 33.08 7.67
C ASP A 265 -22.03 32.17 7.15
N GLN A 266 -20.78 32.37 7.59
CA GLN A 266 -19.73 31.41 7.28
C GLN A 266 -19.91 30.11 8.10
N PRO A 267 -19.77 28.92 7.51
CA PRO A 267 -19.80 27.67 8.25
C PRO A 267 -18.67 27.62 9.28
N ALA A 268 -18.99 27.36 10.53
CA ALA A 268 -18.07 27.39 11.68
C ALA A 268 -16.85 26.45 11.54
N ALA A 269 -16.86 25.50 10.61
CA ALA A 269 -15.78 24.56 10.33
C ALA A 269 -14.60 25.16 9.53
N SER A 270 -14.80 26.30 8.85
CA SER A 270 -13.78 26.83 7.92
C SER A 270 -12.56 27.48 8.57
N THR A 271 -12.68 27.92 9.82
CA THR A 271 -11.61 28.65 10.50
C THR A 271 -10.58 27.73 11.18
N ASN A 272 -10.98 26.53 11.61
CA ASN A 272 -10.06 25.59 12.25
C ASN A 272 -9.36 24.65 11.25
N ALA A 273 -9.98 24.32 10.13
CA ALA A 273 -9.37 23.47 9.10
C ALA A 273 -8.27 24.18 8.30
N ALA A 274 -8.40 25.50 8.07
CA ALA A 274 -7.38 26.29 7.40
C ALA A 274 -6.11 26.50 8.26
N GLY A 275 -6.26 26.43 9.60
CA GLY A 275 -5.13 26.50 10.54
C GLY A 275 -4.42 25.17 10.76
N ALA A 276 -5.14 24.05 10.68
CA ALA A 276 -4.57 22.71 10.86
C ALA A 276 -3.76 22.22 9.64
N GLY A 277 -3.97 22.82 8.45
CA GLY A 277 -3.20 22.50 7.25
C GLY A 277 -1.89 23.26 7.08
N ALA A 278 -1.54 24.18 8.01
CA ALA A 278 -0.31 24.98 7.91
C ALA A 278 0.94 24.28 8.45
N GLU A 279 0.77 23.21 9.23
CA GLU A 279 1.85 22.32 9.62
C GLU A 279 1.68 20.99 8.88
N HIS A 280 1.99 20.99 7.60
CA HIS A 280 2.06 19.77 6.82
C HIS A 280 3.27 18.95 7.31
N PRO A 281 3.09 17.73 7.84
CA PRO A 281 4.22 16.92 8.33
C PRO A 281 5.17 16.46 7.22
N LEU A 282 5.10 17.06 6.02
CA LEU A 282 5.83 16.68 4.80
C LEU A 282 6.85 17.76 4.34
N THR A 283 7.25 18.69 5.20
CA THR A 283 8.42 19.56 4.92
C THR A 283 9.65 19.09 5.65
#